data_2a9e1644792051ed2bf1b1596208276e
#
_entry.id   2a9e1644792051ed2bf1b1596208276e
#
_cell.length_a   1.000
_cell.length_b   1.000
_cell.length_c   1.000
_cell.angle_alpha   90.00
_cell.angle_beta   90.00
_cell.angle_gamma   90.00
#
_symmetry.space_group_name_H-M   'P 1'
#
loop_
_entity.id
_entity.type
_entity.pdbx_description
1 polymer ?
#
loop_
_entity_poly.entity_id
_entity_poly.type
_entity_poly.pdbx_seq_one_letter_code
_entity_poly.pdbx_strand_id
1 'polypeptide(L)'
;GPIWRGGDHGEAAQLASCYRSCLTLALENGCRTVAFPSISTGVYHYPLMQAAHVALKAITDFLRLHPQLSVTMVCHSPQTLHAYQVVWNMLYQETKPHED
;
A
#
# COMPACT_ATOMS: atom_id res chain seq x y z
N GLY A 1 -10.92 -4.13 -5.84
CA GLY A 1 -9.56 -4.28 -6.27
C GLY A 1 -9.38 -5.39 -7.30
N PRO A 2 -8.22 -5.52 -7.89
CA PRO A 2 -8.00 -6.53 -8.90
C PRO A 2 -7.93 -7.93 -8.31
N ILE A 3 -8.41 -8.91 -9.08
CA ILE A 3 -8.28 -10.32 -8.74
C ILE A 3 -6.90 -10.79 -9.21
N TRP A 4 -6.21 -11.53 -8.35
CA TRP A 4 -4.90 -12.07 -8.71
C TRP A 4 -5.03 -13.16 -9.77
N ARG A 5 -4.28 -13.02 -10.85
CA ARG A 5 -4.29 -13.98 -11.97
C ARG A 5 -2.86 -14.37 -12.37
N GLY A 6 -2.01 -14.57 -11.37
CA GLY A 6 -0.64 -14.99 -11.61
C GLY A 6 0.38 -13.88 -11.77
N GLY A 7 -0.04 -12.62 -11.74
CA GLY A 7 0.86 -11.47 -11.80
C GLY A 7 1.19 -10.97 -13.20
N ASP A 8 0.59 -11.57 -14.24
CA ASP A 8 0.92 -11.23 -15.63
C ASP A 8 -0.16 -10.40 -16.32
N HIS A 9 -1.16 -9.91 -15.57
CA HIS A 9 -2.32 -9.22 -16.13
C HIS A 9 -2.42 -7.78 -15.64
N GLY A 10 -1.32 -7.19 -15.19
CA GLY A 10 -1.33 -5.82 -14.71
C GLY A 10 -1.95 -5.62 -13.34
N GLU A 11 -2.06 -6.68 -12.54
CA GLU A 11 -2.72 -6.62 -11.23
C GLU A 11 -2.04 -5.63 -10.29
N ALA A 12 -0.69 -5.62 -10.28
CA ALA A 12 0.05 -4.70 -9.42
C ALA A 12 -0.23 -3.24 -9.79
N ALA A 13 -0.27 -2.94 -11.09
CA ALA A 13 -0.56 -1.59 -11.55
C ALA A 13 -2.00 -1.18 -11.21
N GLN A 14 -2.95 -2.11 -11.33
CA GLN A 14 -4.35 -1.85 -10.98
C GLN A 14 -4.51 -1.59 -9.49
N LEU A 15 -3.84 -2.40 -8.67
CA LEU A 15 -3.90 -2.24 -7.22
C LEU A 15 -3.28 -0.91 -6.80
N ALA A 16 -2.11 -0.58 -7.33
CA ALA A 16 -1.45 0.69 -7.04
C ALA A 16 -2.33 1.88 -7.46
N SER A 17 -3.00 1.76 -8.61
CA SER A 17 -3.90 2.80 -9.10
C SER A 17 -5.09 3.01 -8.16
N CYS A 18 -5.63 1.94 -7.59
CA CYS A 18 -6.71 2.06 -6.61
C CYS A 18 -6.28 2.89 -5.40
N TYR A 19 -5.09 2.64 -4.86
CA TYR A 19 -4.58 3.43 -3.74
C TYR A 19 -4.39 4.89 -4.11
N ARG A 20 -3.77 5.15 -5.26
CA ARG A 20 -3.54 6.53 -5.72
C ARG A 20 -4.85 7.27 -5.93
N SER A 21 -5.86 6.60 -6.50
CA SER A 21 -7.16 7.23 -6.73
C SER A 21 -7.84 7.61 -5.42
N CYS A 22 -7.80 6.72 -4.44
CA CYS A 22 -8.36 7.00 -3.11
C CYS A 22 -7.65 8.16 -2.43
N LEU A 23 -6.33 8.20 -2.52
CA LEU A 23 -5.55 9.28 -1.91
C LEU A 23 -5.79 10.62 -2.62
N THR A 24 -5.93 10.59 -3.93
CA THR A 24 -6.26 11.79 -4.70
C THR A 24 -7.61 12.34 -4.29
N LEU A 25 -8.61 11.47 -4.16
CA LEU A 25 -9.94 11.89 -3.70
C LEU A 25 -9.90 12.49 -2.30
N ALA A 26 -9.09 11.88 -1.41
CA ALA A 26 -8.94 12.41 -0.06
C ALA A 26 -8.36 13.82 -0.09
N LEU A 27 -7.34 14.06 -0.90
CA LEU A 27 -6.76 15.40 -1.06
C LEU A 27 -7.79 16.40 -1.59
N GLU A 28 -8.51 16.00 -2.63
CA GLU A 28 -9.51 16.87 -3.25
C GLU A 28 -10.61 17.27 -2.28
N ASN A 29 -10.89 16.42 -1.30
CA ASN A 29 -11.91 16.68 -0.29
C ASN A 29 -11.35 17.25 1.00
N GLY A 30 -10.10 17.67 1.02
CA GLY A 30 -9.50 18.33 2.17
C GLY A 30 -9.19 17.42 3.34
N CYS A 31 -9.14 16.11 3.13
CA CYS A 31 -8.80 15.16 4.18
C CYS A 31 -7.32 15.24 4.51
N ARG A 32 -6.98 15.12 5.78
CA ARG A 32 -5.60 15.08 6.25
C ARG A 32 -5.17 13.69 6.69
N THR A 33 -6.13 12.85 7.03
CA THR A 33 -5.88 11.48 7.47
C THR A 33 -6.73 10.52 6.65
N VAL A 34 -6.14 9.39 6.28
CA VAL A 34 -6.82 8.35 5.52
C VAL A 34 -6.47 7.01 6.16
N ALA A 35 -7.48 6.20 6.41
CA ALA A 35 -7.28 4.85 6.92
C ALA A 35 -7.71 3.86 5.84
N PHE A 36 -6.84 2.92 5.53
CA PHE A 36 -7.16 1.84 4.61
C PHE A 36 -7.22 0.52 5.35
N PRO A 37 -8.25 -0.29 5.12
CA PRO A 37 -8.17 -1.68 5.53
C PRO A 37 -7.17 -2.40 4.65
N SER A 38 -6.41 -3.32 5.22
CA SER A 38 -5.52 -4.16 4.42
C SER A 38 -6.37 -4.98 3.45
N ILE A 39 -5.93 -5.06 2.19
CA ILE A 39 -6.67 -5.81 1.19
C ILE A 39 -6.56 -7.29 1.53
N SER A 40 -7.73 -7.93 1.63
CA SER A 40 -7.80 -9.34 1.95
C SER A 40 -7.37 -10.18 0.75
N THR A 41 -6.37 -11.01 0.96
CA THR A 41 -5.95 -11.96 -0.05
C THR A 41 -6.97 -13.08 -0.21
N GLY A 42 -7.80 -13.32 0.81
CA GLY A 42 -8.83 -14.33 0.74
C GLY A 42 -9.90 -14.04 -0.28
N VAL A 43 -10.27 -12.75 -0.45
CA VAL A 43 -11.32 -12.36 -1.38
C VAL A 43 -10.80 -12.31 -2.82
N TYR A 44 -9.62 -11.76 -3.00
CA TYR A 44 -9.07 -11.52 -4.33
C TYR A 44 -7.95 -12.49 -4.70
N HIS A 45 -7.59 -13.38 -3.80
CA HIS A 45 -6.50 -14.35 -3.98
C HIS A 45 -5.17 -13.69 -4.29
N TYR A 46 -5.01 -12.44 -3.93
CA TYR A 46 -3.77 -11.72 -4.15
C TYR A 46 -2.74 -12.15 -3.08
N PRO A 47 -1.53 -12.56 -3.48
CA PRO A 47 -0.51 -12.96 -2.50
C PRO A 47 -0.22 -11.82 -1.51
N LEU A 48 -0.25 -12.15 -0.22
CA LEU A 48 -0.21 -11.15 0.83
C LEU A 48 1.03 -10.26 0.79
N MET A 49 2.21 -10.85 0.66
CA MET A 49 3.45 -10.07 0.64
C MET A 49 3.50 -9.15 -0.58
N GLN A 50 3.03 -9.61 -1.72
CA GLN A 50 3.01 -8.80 -2.92
C GLN A 50 1.99 -7.69 -2.82
N ALA A 51 0.82 -7.98 -2.26
CA ALA A 51 -0.19 -6.95 -2.03
C ALA A 51 0.33 -5.86 -1.08
N ALA A 52 1.00 -6.27 0.00
CA ALA A 52 1.58 -5.32 0.94
C ALA A 52 2.65 -4.44 0.26
N HIS A 53 3.48 -5.04 -0.57
CA HIS A 53 4.51 -4.28 -1.28
C HIS A 53 3.91 -3.23 -2.20
N VAL A 54 2.91 -3.62 -3.00
CA VAL A 54 2.25 -2.70 -3.92
C VAL A 54 1.57 -1.57 -3.16
N ALA A 55 0.84 -1.91 -2.10
CA ALA A 55 0.12 -0.92 -1.30
C ALA A 55 1.07 0.09 -0.67
N LEU A 56 2.09 -0.40 0.03
CA LEU A 56 3.02 0.48 0.74
C LEU A 56 3.86 1.31 -0.22
N LYS A 57 4.26 0.74 -1.35
CA LYS A 57 5.01 1.49 -2.35
C LYS A 57 4.18 2.62 -2.94
N ALA A 58 2.94 2.34 -3.33
CA ALA A 58 2.06 3.35 -3.90
C ALA A 58 1.77 4.46 -2.89
N ILE A 59 1.48 4.08 -1.64
CA ILE A 59 1.16 5.04 -0.58
C ILE A 59 2.37 5.91 -0.26
N THR A 60 3.54 5.31 -0.07
CA THR A 60 4.73 6.09 0.29
C THR A 60 5.17 7.01 -0.84
N ASP A 61 5.07 6.58 -2.09
CA ASP A 61 5.38 7.44 -3.23
C ASP A 61 4.44 8.63 -3.27
N PHE A 62 3.16 8.41 -3.01
CA PHE A 62 2.17 9.49 -2.97
C PHE A 62 2.47 10.47 -1.84
N LEU A 63 2.80 9.96 -0.65
CA LEU A 63 3.07 10.80 0.52
C LEU A 63 4.33 11.65 0.36
N ARG A 64 5.29 11.23 -0.44
CA ARG A 64 6.46 12.07 -0.73
C ARG A 64 6.06 13.35 -1.44
N LEU A 65 5.05 13.29 -2.29
CA LEU A 65 4.54 14.44 -3.01
C LEU A 65 3.52 15.23 -2.21
N HIS A 66 2.92 14.59 -1.20
CA HIS A 66 1.85 15.18 -0.41
C HIS A 66 2.07 14.91 1.08
N PRO A 67 3.13 15.51 1.68
CA PRO A 67 3.49 15.20 3.08
C PRO A 67 2.47 15.66 4.11
N GLN A 68 1.48 16.45 3.70
CA GLN A 68 0.40 16.87 4.60
C GLN A 68 -0.57 15.73 4.94
N LEU A 69 -0.56 14.64 4.17
CA LEU A 69 -1.43 13.49 4.44
C LEU A 69 -0.76 12.53 5.41
N SER A 70 -1.59 11.92 6.26
CA SER A 70 -1.20 10.80 7.11
C SER A 70 -2.05 9.59 6.75
N VAL A 71 -1.42 8.45 6.56
CA VAL A 71 -2.11 7.23 6.16
C VAL A 71 -1.89 6.15 7.21
N THR A 72 -2.98 5.50 7.59
CA THR A 72 -2.97 4.37 8.51
C THR A 72 -3.44 3.12 7.78
N MET A 73 -2.67 2.06 7.84
CA MET A 73 -3.08 0.78 7.30
C MET A 73 -3.60 -0.09 8.44
N VAL A 74 -4.86 -0.48 8.36
CA VAL A 74 -5.49 -1.30 9.39
C VAL A 74 -5.38 -2.78 8.99
N CYS A 75 -4.68 -3.54 9.81
CA CYS A 75 -4.48 -4.97 9.57
C CYS A 75 -5.33 -5.77 10.55
N HIS A 76 -6.10 -6.72 10.02
CA HIS A 76 -7.11 -7.44 10.80
C HIS A 76 -6.61 -8.78 11.34
N SER A 77 -5.39 -9.17 11.04
CA SER A 77 -4.83 -10.41 11.57
C SER A 77 -3.35 -10.23 11.85
N PRO A 78 -2.79 -11.03 12.78
CA PRO A 78 -1.34 -10.97 13.03
C PRO A 78 -0.51 -11.30 11.79
N GLN A 79 -0.99 -12.20 10.95
CA GLN A 79 -0.29 -12.55 9.71
C GLN A 79 -0.21 -11.37 8.76
N THR A 80 -1.32 -10.66 8.58
CA THR A 80 -1.36 -9.48 7.72
C THR A 80 -0.46 -8.38 8.28
N LEU A 81 -0.54 -8.13 9.59
CA LEU A 81 0.31 -7.14 10.23
C LEU A 81 1.79 -7.46 10.04
N HIS A 82 2.15 -8.73 10.24
CA HIS A 82 3.53 -9.15 10.08
C HIS A 82 4.03 -8.93 8.65
N ALA A 83 3.21 -9.29 7.66
CA ALA A 83 3.57 -9.11 6.26
C ALA A 83 3.82 -7.63 5.93
N TYR A 84 2.94 -6.75 6.40
CA TYR A 84 3.10 -5.32 6.17
C TYR A 84 4.33 -4.76 6.88
N GLN A 85 4.63 -5.24 8.09
CA GLN A 85 5.82 -4.81 8.81
C GLN A 85 7.11 -5.25 8.10
N VAL A 86 7.14 -6.48 7.61
CA VAL A 86 8.29 -6.99 6.87
C VAL A 86 8.52 -6.16 5.60
N VAL A 87 7.46 -5.93 4.85
CA VAL A 87 7.55 -5.15 3.61
C VAL A 87 7.94 -3.72 3.90
N TRP A 88 7.36 -3.12 4.95
CA TRP A 88 7.72 -1.76 5.34
C TRP A 88 9.22 -1.64 5.62
N ASN A 89 9.78 -2.59 6.35
CA ASN A 89 11.19 -2.58 6.66
C ASN A 89 12.05 -2.72 5.40
N MET A 90 11.63 -3.55 4.45
CA MET A 90 12.33 -3.70 3.19
C MET A 90 12.33 -2.39 2.40
N LEU A 91 11.17 -1.76 2.27
CA LEU A 91 11.05 -0.49 1.54
C LEU A 91 11.79 0.64 2.22
N TYR A 92 11.75 0.68 3.54
CA TYR A 92 12.48 1.69 4.32
C TYR A 92 13.98 1.56 4.06
N GLN A 93 14.50 0.34 4.03
CA GLN A 93 15.92 0.11 3.77
C GLN A 93 16.30 0.48 2.34
N GLU A 94 15.43 0.23 1.38
CA GLU A 94 15.66 0.61 0.00
C GLU A 94 15.70 2.12 -0.20
N THR A 95 14.91 2.85 0.57
CA THR A 95 14.76 4.29 0.41
C THR A 95 15.63 5.09 1.36
N LYS A 96 16.17 4.44 2.39
CA LYS A 96 16.99 5.12 3.37
C LYS A 96 18.32 5.50 2.74
N PRO A 97 18.76 6.78 2.83
CA PRO A 97 20.08 7.14 2.34
C PRO A 97 21.15 6.39 3.13
N HIS A 98 22.22 6.05 2.43
CA HIS A 98 23.35 5.40 3.08
C HIS A 98 23.96 6.34 4.09
N GLU A 99 23.88 5.95 5.33
CA GLU A 99 24.61 6.64 6.40
C GLU A 99 25.88 5.87 6.65
N ASP A 100 26.94 6.45 6.29
CA ASP A 100 28.24 5.86 6.58
C ASP A 100 28.85 6.50 7.80
#